data_2bb1030042f3388b865584b72523e493
#
_entry.id   2bb1030042f3388b865584b72523e493
#
_cell.length_a   1.000
_cell.length_b   1.000
_cell.length_c   1.000
_cell.angle_alpha   90.00
_cell.angle_beta   90.00
_cell.angle_gamma   90.00
#
_symmetry.space_group_name_H-M   'P 1'
#
loop_
_entity.id
_entity.type
_entity.pdbx_description
1 polymer ?
#
loop_
_entity_poly.entity_id
_entity_poly.type
_entity_poly.pdbx_seq_one_letter_code
_entity_poly.pdbx_strand_id
1 'polypeptide(L)'
;MQGGLITGQTNPGAKVSLDGKKLRVSPDGLFVFGLGRNAESEVVIKTKLPSGEIYLENFEIEKRKYRIQRINGLPKKMVTPSPETMDRIRREGKAIRSARAVFTMATHFRAGFIWPSKGQISGVYGSQRILNGESRQPHLGVDIAAPK
;
A
#
# COMPACT_ATOMS: atom_id res chain seq x y z
N MET A 1 0.28 -11.41 -6.35
CA MET A 1 0.83 -10.35 -7.25
C MET A 1 1.21 -9.12 -6.44
N GLN A 2 2.33 -8.45 -6.77
CA GLN A 2 2.76 -7.18 -6.18
C GLN A 2 1.66 -6.11 -6.28
N GLY A 3 1.52 -5.27 -5.24
CA GLY A 3 0.48 -4.24 -5.14
C GLY A 3 -0.92 -4.77 -4.81
N GLY A 4 -1.05 -6.05 -4.52
CA GLY A 4 -2.31 -6.68 -4.15
C GLY A 4 -2.68 -6.48 -2.68
N LEU A 5 -3.97 -6.56 -2.37
CA LEU A 5 -4.52 -6.66 -1.02
C LEU A 5 -4.91 -8.12 -0.76
N ILE A 6 -4.49 -8.65 0.37
CA ILE A 6 -4.76 -10.03 0.78
C ILE A 6 -5.61 -9.99 2.04
N THR A 7 -6.66 -10.75 2.05
CA THR A 7 -7.48 -11.02 3.25
C THR A 7 -7.34 -12.48 3.65
N GLY A 8 -7.27 -12.72 4.93
CA GLY A 8 -7.21 -14.08 5.48
C GLY A 8 -8.09 -14.24 6.70
N GLN A 9 -8.35 -15.48 7.03
CA GLN A 9 -9.10 -15.86 8.21
C GLN A 9 -8.38 -16.98 8.95
N THR A 10 -8.37 -16.90 10.25
CA THR A 10 -7.81 -17.90 11.17
C THR A 10 -8.72 -18.07 12.36
N ASN A 11 -8.35 -18.95 13.30
CA ASN A 11 -9.10 -19.13 14.53
C ASN A 11 -9.09 -17.83 15.37
N PRO A 12 -10.22 -17.50 16.04
CA PRO A 12 -10.27 -16.41 17.02
C PRO A 12 -9.15 -16.52 18.05
N GLY A 13 -8.51 -15.40 18.36
CA GLY A 13 -7.39 -15.35 19.31
C GLY A 13 -6.04 -15.79 18.76
N ALA A 14 -5.94 -16.25 17.52
CA ALA A 14 -4.67 -16.56 16.88
C ALA A 14 -3.81 -15.30 16.65
N LYS A 15 -2.50 -15.49 16.60
CA LYS A 15 -1.52 -14.46 16.30
C LYS A 15 -0.93 -14.72 14.92
N VAL A 16 -1.04 -13.74 14.02
CA VAL A 16 -0.54 -13.84 12.64
C VAL A 16 0.61 -12.88 12.43
N SER A 17 1.62 -13.30 11.70
CA SER A 17 2.70 -12.42 11.23
C SER A 17 3.04 -12.72 9.77
N LEU A 18 3.42 -11.67 9.05
CA LEU A 18 3.93 -11.70 7.68
C LEU A 18 5.41 -11.33 7.72
N ASP A 19 6.30 -12.22 7.30
CA ASP A 19 7.78 -12.05 7.35
C ASP A 19 8.26 -11.54 8.71
N GLY A 20 7.73 -12.12 9.81
CA GLY A 20 8.02 -11.75 11.17
C GLY A 20 7.31 -10.48 11.68
N LYS A 21 6.66 -9.68 10.81
CA LYS A 21 5.88 -8.50 11.21
C LYS A 21 4.49 -8.91 11.65
N LYS A 22 4.11 -8.58 12.88
CA LYS A 22 2.77 -8.89 13.41
C LYS A 22 1.67 -8.24 12.57
N LEU A 23 0.70 -9.03 12.17
CA LEU A 23 -0.56 -8.56 11.59
C LEU A 23 -1.61 -8.39 12.69
N ARG A 24 -2.56 -7.52 12.40
CA ARG A 24 -3.75 -7.35 13.26
C ARG A 24 -4.79 -8.38 12.87
N VAL A 25 -5.31 -9.07 13.86
CA VAL A 25 -6.36 -10.08 13.70
C VAL A 25 -7.58 -9.59 14.45
N SER A 26 -8.74 -9.58 13.81
CA SER A 26 -10.01 -9.23 14.46
C SER A 26 -10.42 -10.29 15.48
N PRO A 27 -11.37 -9.99 16.38
CA PRO A 27 -11.92 -10.99 17.29
C PRO A 27 -12.42 -12.26 16.59
N ASP A 28 -12.94 -12.11 15.36
CA ASP A 28 -13.45 -13.22 14.52
C ASP A 28 -12.34 -13.95 13.73
N GLY A 29 -11.07 -13.59 13.95
CA GLY A 29 -9.94 -14.22 13.25
C GLY A 29 -9.62 -13.64 11.87
N LEU A 30 -10.24 -12.53 11.46
CA LEU A 30 -9.98 -11.92 10.16
C LEU A 30 -8.74 -11.02 10.21
N PHE A 31 -7.95 -11.05 9.14
CA PHE A 31 -6.82 -10.15 8.96
C PHE A 31 -6.69 -9.69 7.51
N VAL A 32 -5.98 -8.60 7.32
CA VAL A 32 -5.72 -8.01 6.00
C VAL A 32 -4.31 -7.44 5.96
N PHE A 33 -3.64 -7.60 4.82
CA PHE A 33 -2.37 -6.95 4.55
C PHE A 33 -2.21 -6.60 3.07
N GLY A 34 -1.37 -5.61 2.79
CA GLY A 34 -1.05 -5.20 1.43
C GLY A 34 0.33 -5.69 1.03
N LEU A 35 0.45 -6.22 -0.17
CA LEU A 35 1.75 -6.48 -0.81
C LEU A 35 2.26 -5.18 -1.44
N GLY A 36 3.42 -4.73 -1.03
CA GLY A 36 4.04 -3.52 -1.56
C GLY A 36 4.32 -3.61 -3.07
N ARG A 37 4.58 -2.45 -3.68
CA ARG A 37 4.98 -2.36 -5.10
C ARG A 37 6.20 -3.24 -5.42
N ASN A 38 7.13 -3.30 -4.49
CA ASN A 38 8.39 -4.04 -4.63
C ASN A 38 8.42 -5.21 -3.62
N ALA A 39 7.27 -5.84 -3.34
CA ALA A 39 7.25 -7.03 -2.50
C ALA A 39 8.19 -8.10 -3.07
N GLU A 40 8.86 -8.83 -2.18
CA GLU A 40 9.70 -9.95 -2.57
C GLU A 40 8.89 -11.02 -3.31
N SER A 41 9.58 -11.92 -4.00
CA SER A 41 8.94 -13.01 -4.75
C SER A 41 8.29 -14.06 -3.87
N GLU A 42 8.63 -14.08 -2.60
CA GLU A 42 8.08 -14.98 -1.60
C GLU A 42 7.76 -14.22 -0.33
N VAL A 43 6.71 -14.63 0.36
CA VAL A 43 6.34 -14.16 1.69
C VAL A 43 5.94 -15.33 2.57
N VAL A 44 6.22 -15.22 3.87
CA VAL A 44 5.90 -16.25 4.86
C VAL A 44 4.83 -15.74 5.81
N ILE A 45 3.70 -16.43 5.87
CA ILE A 45 2.69 -16.23 6.90
C ILE A 45 2.92 -17.25 8.01
N LYS A 46 3.14 -16.73 9.22
CA LYS A 46 3.21 -17.53 10.43
C LYS A 46 1.96 -17.29 11.26
N THR A 47 1.22 -18.36 11.53
CA THR A 47 0.03 -18.36 12.39
C THR A 47 0.31 -19.18 13.65
N LYS A 48 0.12 -18.57 14.83
CA LYS A 48 0.18 -19.25 16.11
C LYS A 48 -1.23 -19.28 16.69
N LEU A 49 -1.79 -20.48 16.85
CA LEU A 49 -3.10 -20.70 17.45
C LEU A 49 -3.08 -20.51 18.98
N PRO A 50 -4.25 -20.27 19.62
CA PRO A 50 -4.36 -20.25 21.07
C PRO A 50 -3.94 -21.57 21.73
N SER A 51 -4.08 -22.72 21.06
CA SER A 51 -3.60 -24.03 21.49
C SER A 51 -2.07 -24.12 21.60
N GLY A 52 -1.35 -23.16 21.01
CA GLY A 52 0.13 -23.15 20.93
C GLY A 52 0.69 -23.68 19.61
N GLU A 53 -0.12 -24.31 18.79
CA GLU A 53 0.25 -24.82 17.46
C GLU A 53 0.71 -23.69 16.56
N ILE A 54 1.72 -23.97 15.72
CA ILE A 54 2.30 -23.00 14.80
C ILE A 54 2.24 -23.55 13.38
N TYR A 55 1.69 -22.75 12.48
CA TYR A 55 1.64 -23.00 11.05
C TYR A 55 2.53 -22.00 10.32
N LEU A 56 3.26 -22.48 9.31
CA LEU A 56 4.06 -21.68 8.41
C LEU A 56 3.59 -21.96 6.98
N GLU A 57 3.21 -20.91 6.29
CA GLU A 57 2.74 -20.99 4.90
C GLU A 57 3.56 -20.04 4.04
N ASN A 58 4.17 -20.58 2.98
CA ASN A 58 4.93 -19.82 2.00
C ASN A 58 4.06 -19.51 0.79
N PHE A 59 4.06 -18.27 0.35
CA PHE A 59 3.32 -17.82 -0.82
C PHE A 59 4.25 -17.19 -1.84
N GLU A 60 4.17 -17.65 -3.07
CA GLU A 60 4.82 -17.02 -4.19
C GLU A 60 4.08 -15.76 -4.62
N ILE A 61 4.83 -14.68 -4.81
CA ILE A 61 4.31 -13.38 -5.20
C ILE A 61 4.73 -13.06 -6.63
N GLU A 62 3.76 -13.06 -7.51
CA GLU A 62 3.97 -12.70 -8.91
C GLU A 62 4.43 -11.24 -9.02
N LYS A 63 5.50 -11.00 -9.78
CA LYS A 63 6.01 -9.66 -10.08
C LYS A 63 5.08 -8.94 -11.05
N ARG A 64 4.78 -7.68 -10.75
CA ARG A 64 3.96 -6.81 -11.59
C ARG A 64 4.83 -5.87 -12.42
N LYS A 65 4.54 -5.73 -13.71
CA LYS A 65 5.15 -4.71 -14.57
C LYS A 65 4.47 -3.37 -14.34
N TYR A 66 5.25 -2.36 -13.97
CA TYR A 66 4.75 -1.01 -13.72
C TYR A 66 5.11 -0.07 -14.85
N ARG A 67 4.23 0.88 -15.14
CA ARG A 67 4.47 1.91 -16.16
C ARG A 67 5.49 2.92 -15.63
N ILE A 68 6.63 3.05 -16.32
CA ILE A 68 7.68 4.02 -16.01
C ILE A 68 7.74 5.03 -17.15
N GLN A 69 7.54 6.31 -16.82
CA GLN A 69 7.65 7.43 -17.74
C GLN A 69 8.96 8.17 -17.50
N ARG A 70 9.78 8.29 -18.55
CA ARG A 70 11.03 9.06 -18.53
C ARG A 70 10.84 10.36 -19.24
N ILE A 71 11.15 11.48 -18.58
CA ILE A 71 11.02 12.84 -19.11
C ILE A 71 12.34 13.55 -18.85
N ASN A 72 13.01 13.99 -19.91
CA ASN A 72 14.27 14.70 -19.85
C ASN A 72 14.10 16.15 -20.38
N GLY A 73 15.08 17.01 -20.10
CA GLY A 73 15.07 18.40 -20.57
C GLY A 73 14.16 19.34 -19.77
N LEU A 74 13.71 18.91 -18.58
CA LEU A 74 12.91 19.78 -17.71
C LEU A 74 13.79 20.80 -16.99
N PRO A 75 13.37 22.09 -16.90
CA PRO A 75 14.04 23.10 -16.07
C PRO A 75 14.13 22.63 -14.61
N LYS A 76 15.25 22.90 -13.92
CA LYS A 76 15.45 22.51 -12.51
C LYS A 76 14.30 22.92 -11.59
N LYS A 77 13.76 24.14 -11.78
CA LYS A 77 12.63 24.65 -10.99
C LYS A 77 11.35 23.81 -11.09
N MET A 78 11.19 23.02 -12.15
CA MET A 78 10.04 22.13 -12.33
C MET A 78 10.23 20.78 -11.63
N VAL A 79 11.46 20.42 -11.30
CA VAL A 79 11.77 19.13 -10.68
C VAL A 79 12.16 19.23 -9.21
N THR A 80 12.46 20.45 -8.75
CA THR A 80 12.81 20.71 -7.34
C THR A 80 11.80 21.69 -6.74
N PRO A 81 10.97 21.27 -5.78
CA PRO A 81 10.03 22.17 -5.12
C PRO A 81 10.74 23.31 -4.36
N SER A 82 10.10 24.47 -4.27
CA SER A 82 10.59 25.57 -3.43
C SER A 82 10.60 25.19 -1.94
N PRO A 83 11.40 25.86 -1.08
CA PRO A 83 11.38 25.64 0.36
C PRO A 83 9.99 25.70 0.98
N GLU A 84 9.18 26.70 0.60
CA GLU A 84 7.80 26.89 1.06
C GLU A 84 6.90 25.70 0.66
N THR A 85 7.04 25.22 -0.58
CA THR A 85 6.33 24.02 -1.05
C THR A 85 6.76 22.81 -0.25
N MET A 86 8.04 22.68 0.07
CA MET A 86 8.54 21.57 0.90
C MET A 86 7.97 21.62 2.31
N ASP A 87 7.85 22.79 2.92
CA ASP A 87 7.25 22.94 4.25
C ASP A 87 5.76 22.58 4.25
N ARG A 88 5.05 22.98 3.20
CA ARG A 88 3.67 22.55 2.99
C ARG A 88 3.56 21.03 2.90
N ILE A 89 4.38 20.38 2.05
CA ILE A 89 4.42 18.93 1.87
C ILE A 89 4.69 18.23 3.22
N ARG A 90 5.61 18.75 4.03
CA ARG A 90 5.92 18.18 5.35
C ARG A 90 4.73 18.26 6.29
N ARG A 91 4.04 19.41 6.36
CA ARG A 91 2.84 19.61 7.21
C ARG A 91 1.71 18.66 6.79
N GLU A 92 1.39 18.63 5.50
CA GLU A 92 0.35 17.75 4.94
C GLU A 92 0.71 16.28 5.17
N GLY A 93 1.96 15.89 4.93
CA GLY A 93 2.45 14.54 5.18
C GLY A 93 2.35 14.13 6.66
N LYS A 94 2.57 15.07 7.60
CA LYS A 94 2.38 14.82 9.03
C LYS A 94 0.89 14.59 9.35
N ALA A 95 -0.01 15.42 8.83
CA ALA A 95 -1.45 15.27 9.04
C ALA A 95 -1.97 13.92 8.49
N ILE A 96 -1.53 13.53 7.29
CA ILE A 96 -1.88 12.23 6.69
C ILE A 96 -1.38 11.08 7.56
N ARG A 97 -0.13 11.13 8.04
CA ARG A 97 0.41 10.08 8.92
C ARG A 97 -0.38 9.97 10.21
N SER A 98 -0.75 11.12 10.84
CA SER A 98 -1.55 11.14 12.06
C SER A 98 -2.94 10.52 11.82
N ALA A 99 -3.61 10.88 10.72
CA ALA A 99 -4.89 10.29 10.36
C ALA A 99 -4.82 8.77 10.11
N ARG A 100 -3.77 8.32 9.44
CA ARG A 100 -3.53 6.89 9.17
C ARG A 100 -3.09 6.09 10.41
N ALA A 101 -2.64 6.75 11.46
CA ALA A 101 -2.27 6.09 12.72
C ALA A 101 -3.49 5.72 13.58
N VAL A 102 -4.65 6.27 13.26
CA VAL A 102 -5.91 5.92 13.94
C VAL A 102 -6.21 4.43 13.67
N PHE A 103 -6.37 3.70 14.76
CA PHE A 103 -6.67 2.29 14.71
C PHE A 103 -8.14 2.02 15.05
N THR A 104 -8.78 1.17 14.25
CA THR A 104 -10.09 0.61 14.55
C THR A 104 -10.07 -0.90 14.40
N MET A 105 -10.92 -1.62 15.14
CA MET A 105 -11.14 -3.06 14.97
C MET A 105 -12.16 -3.38 13.88
N ALA A 106 -12.65 -2.35 13.18
CA ALA A 106 -13.63 -2.51 12.12
C ALA A 106 -13.08 -3.34 10.94
N THR A 107 -13.87 -4.26 10.46
CA THR A 107 -13.53 -5.17 9.37
C THR A 107 -14.22 -4.78 8.05
N HIS A 108 -14.32 -3.48 7.77
CA HIS A 108 -14.98 -2.93 6.58
C HIS A 108 -14.44 -3.50 5.26
N PHE A 109 -13.18 -3.93 5.24
CA PHE A 109 -12.57 -4.59 4.08
C PHE A 109 -13.29 -5.87 3.65
N ARG A 110 -14.11 -6.51 4.53
CA ARG A 110 -14.93 -7.69 4.19
C ARG A 110 -15.98 -7.39 3.13
N ALA A 111 -16.56 -6.19 3.18
CA ALA A 111 -17.60 -5.78 2.24
C ALA A 111 -17.07 -5.46 0.83
N GLY A 112 -15.74 -5.51 0.64
CA GLY A 112 -15.08 -5.08 -0.58
C GLY A 112 -14.97 -3.55 -0.66
N PHE A 113 -14.65 -3.07 -1.86
CA PHE A 113 -14.41 -1.65 -2.11
C PHE A 113 -15.26 -1.19 -3.29
N ILE A 114 -15.77 0.03 -3.20
CA ILE A 114 -16.44 0.72 -4.28
C ILE A 114 -15.55 1.82 -4.85
N TRP A 115 -15.76 2.19 -6.10
CA TRP A 115 -15.08 3.33 -6.69
C TRP A 115 -15.54 4.63 -6.00
N PRO A 116 -14.59 5.48 -5.53
CA PRO A 116 -14.92 6.71 -4.80
C PRO A 116 -15.51 7.78 -5.70
N SER A 117 -15.30 7.69 -7.01
CA SER A 117 -15.82 8.64 -8.00
C SER A 117 -15.94 7.97 -9.36
N LYS A 118 -16.75 8.57 -10.24
CA LYS A 118 -16.82 8.22 -11.67
C LYS A 118 -15.92 9.18 -12.44
N GLY A 119 -15.17 8.66 -13.41
CA GLY A 119 -14.27 9.46 -14.25
C GLY A 119 -13.21 8.61 -14.92
N GLN A 120 -12.39 9.26 -15.75
CA GLN A 120 -11.27 8.60 -16.41
C GLN A 120 -10.16 8.33 -15.40
N ILE A 121 -9.58 7.13 -15.39
CA ILE A 121 -8.39 6.81 -14.61
C ILE A 121 -7.19 7.49 -15.26
N SER A 122 -6.66 8.51 -14.60
CA SER A 122 -5.50 9.32 -15.06
C SER A 122 -4.17 8.88 -14.44
N GLY A 123 -4.20 8.20 -13.30
CA GLY A 123 -3.04 7.63 -12.64
C GLY A 123 -3.31 6.24 -12.09
N VAL A 124 -2.37 5.31 -12.27
CA VAL A 124 -2.50 3.93 -11.79
C VAL A 124 -1.45 3.61 -10.74
N TYR A 125 -1.79 2.74 -9.80
CA TYR A 125 -0.88 2.28 -8.75
C TYR A 125 0.43 1.74 -9.33
N GLY A 126 1.53 2.12 -8.71
CA GLY A 126 2.88 1.67 -9.04
C GLY A 126 3.53 2.38 -10.23
N SER A 127 2.80 3.22 -10.97
CA SER A 127 3.42 4.04 -12.02
C SER A 127 4.47 4.99 -11.43
N GLN A 128 5.54 5.27 -12.20
CA GLN A 128 6.66 6.08 -11.71
C GLN A 128 7.17 7.00 -12.80
N ARG A 129 7.57 8.22 -12.42
CA ARG A 129 8.26 9.15 -13.30
C ARG A 129 9.74 9.20 -12.94
N ILE A 130 10.58 9.27 -13.99
CA ILE A 130 12.00 9.57 -13.90
C ILE A 130 12.18 10.90 -14.60
N LEU A 131 12.55 11.95 -13.85
CA LEU A 131 12.67 13.31 -14.35
C LEU A 131 14.15 13.71 -14.40
N ASN A 132 14.67 14.01 -15.59
CA ASN A 132 16.10 14.34 -15.80
C ASN A 132 17.04 13.28 -15.20
N GLY A 133 16.69 11.98 -15.32
CA GLY A 133 17.46 10.87 -14.76
C GLY A 133 17.17 10.55 -13.28
N GLU A 134 16.48 11.43 -12.56
CA GLU A 134 16.13 11.22 -11.15
C GLU A 134 14.80 10.50 -10.98
N SER A 135 14.80 9.37 -10.28
CA SER A 135 13.57 8.63 -9.96
C SER A 135 12.73 9.41 -8.96
N ARG A 136 11.46 9.60 -9.28
CA ARG A 136 10.47 10.15 -8.36
C ARG A 136 9.76 9.03 -7.59
N GLN A 137 9.12 9.40 -6.49
CA GLN A 137 8.34 8.43 -5.71
C GLN A 137 7.26 7.79 -6.59
N PRO A 138 7.11 6.45 -6.54
CA PRO A 138 6.04 5.77 -7.25
C PRO A 138 4.66 6.26 -6.79
N HIS A 139 3.71 6.23 -7.69
CA HIS A 139 2.31 6.52 -7.38
C HIS A 139 1.70 5.36 -6.57
N LEU A 140 1.35 5.60 -5.32
CA LEU A 140 0.81 4.57 -4.41
C LEU A 140 -0.72 4.66 -4.27
N GLY A 141 -1.39 5.06 -5.34
CA GLY A 141 -2.84 5.20 -5.40
C GLY A 141 -3.38 5.09 -6.82
N VAL A 142 -4.63 5.47 -6.97
CA VAL A 142 -5.32 5.61 -8.26
C VAL A 142 -5.86 7.04 -8.35
N ASP A 143 -5.61 7.72 -9.45
CA ASP A 143 -6.17 9.04 -9.73
C ASP A 143 -7.36 8.89 -10.68
N ILE A 144 -8.47 9.52 -10.33
CA ILE A 144 -9.69 9.56 -11.12
C ILE A 144 -9.94 11.02 -11.49
N ALA A 145 -9.92 11.33 -12.79
CA ALA A 145 -10.30 12.64 -13.32
C ALA A 145 -11.83 12.73 -13.32
N ALA A 146 -12.40 13.14 -12.19
CA ALA A 146 -13.82 13.35 -12.04
C ALA A 146 -14.24 14.68 -12.68
N PRO A 147 -15.42 14.79 -13.30
CA PRO A 147 -15.99 16.07 -13.71
C PRO A 147 -16.19 16.98 -12.49
N LYS A 148 -16.15 18.30 -12.73
CA LYS A 148 -16.43 19.32 -11.71
C LYS A 148 -17.92 19.30 -11.35
#